data_a225d28ee43bd4021f98f3ada7d0a544
#
_entry.id   a225d28ee43bd4021f98f3ada7d0a544
#
_cell.length_a   1.000
_cell.length_b   1.000
_cell.length_c   1.000
_cell.angle_alpha   90.00
_cell.angle_beta   90.00
_cell.angle_gamma   90.00
#
_symmetry.space_group_name_H-M   'P 1'
#
loop_
_entity.id
_entity.type
_entity.pdbx_description
1 polymer ?
#
loop_
_entity_poly.entity_id
_entity_poly.type
_entity_poly.pdbx_seq_one_letter_code
_entity_poly.pdbx_strand_id
1 'polypeptide(L)'
;YGYAVDVPGWSFTRAQATLRFGFSDARLTGQLGLVREAPSGRWRLDAYRSIAEVEPFFKVNTFGNTMNGVFAAHDDADYYLAQGGRIGYETSVGRGLELTLQARFEDQQSVVTDARSAINDLLGGSGDFPVNPAVTEGFFVGVTASLEGVVGTGNWRIGAEGLGGEGGTTGRFMAELRQRVFGT
;
A
#
# COMPACT_ATOMS: atom_id res chain seq x y z
N TYR A 1 10.94 -1.18 12.95
CA TYR A 1 12.22 -0.47 12.73
C TYR A 1 12.58 -0.52 11.25
N GLY A 2 13.16 0.57 10.72
CA GLY A 2 13.61 0.66 9.34
C GLY A 2 15.01 1.29 9.27
N TYR A 3 15.81 0.80 8.34
CA TYR A 3 17.17 1.31 8.05
C TYR A 3 17.29 1.57 6.56
N ALA A 4 18.07 2.60 6.20
CA ALA A 4 18.44 2.89 4.83
C ALA A 4 19.94 3.19 4.78
N VAL A 5 20.64 2.59 3.84
CA VAL A 5 22.08 2.78 3.63
C VAL A 5 22.39 2.94 2.15
N ASP A 6 23.35 3.78 1.83
CA ASP A 6 23.88 3.87 0.47
C ASP A 6 24.74 2.63 0.16
N VAL A 7 24.56 2.08 -1.05
CA VAL A 7 25.26 0.85 -1.45
C VAL A 7 26.67 1.20 -1.95
N PRO A 8 27.73 0.74 -1.25
CA PRO A 8 29.11 1.03 -1.67
C PRO A 8 29.38 0.51 -3.09
N GLY A 9 30.03 1.34 -3.90
CA GLY A 9 30.36 1.01 -5.28
C GLY A 9 29.20 1.14 -6.29
N TRP A 10 28.00 1.45 -5.84
CA TRP A 10 26.80 1.67 -6.68
C TRP A 10 26.32 3.11 -6.49
N SER A 11 26.86 4.01 -7.31
CA SER A 11 26.48 5.42 -7.25
C SER A 11 24.96 5.61 -7.34
N PHE A 12 24.42 6.49 -6.50
CA PHE A 12 23.00 6.82 -6.45
C PHE A 12 22.07 5.63 -6.15
N THR A 13 22.56 4.60 -5.46
CA THR A 13 21.78 3.43 -5.07
C THR A 13 21.69 3.34 -3.55
N ARG A 14 20.48 3.19 -3.02
CA ARG A 14 20.17 3.05 -1.60
C ARG A 14 19.48 1.73 -1.32
N ALA A 15 19.95 0.98 -0.36
CA ALA A 15 19.26 -0.17 0.19
C ALA A 15 18.39 0.26 1.38
N GLN A 16 17.21 -0.33 1.48
CA GLN A 16 16.25 -0.08 2.56
C GLN A 16 15.79 -1.42 3.15
N ALA A 17 15.67 -1.47 4.46
CA ALA A 17 15.10 -2.62 5.16
C ALA A 17 14.10 -2.13 6.20
N THR A 18 12.93 -2.74 6.26
CA THR A 18 11.94 -2.49 7.29
C THR A 18 11.49 -3.82 7.88
N LEU A 19 11.39 -3.89 9.19
CA LEU A 19 10.88 -5.05 9.92
C LEU A 19 9.83 -4.59 10.91
N ARG A 20 8.69 -5.29 10.94
CA ARG A 20 7.57 -5.03 11.85
C ARG A 20 7.10 -6.35 12.46
N PHE A 21 6.76 -6.30 13.72
CA PHE A 21 6.11 -7.40 14.43
C PHE A 21 4.75 -6.92 14.94
N GLY A 22 3.69 -7.61 14.52
CA GLY A 22 2.34 -7.40 15.03
C GLY A 22 2.14 -8.20 16.30
N PHE A 23 1.88 -7.53 17.43
CA PHE A 23 1.68 -8.21 18.71
C PHE A 23 0.31 -8.88 18.80
N SER A 24 -0.69 -8.35 18.11
CA SER A 24 -2.06 -8.87 18.12
C SER A 24 -2.22 -10.17 17.32
N ASP A 25 -1.46 -10.30 16.24
CA ASP A 25 -1.55 -11.42 15.30
C ASP A 25 -0.27 -12.30 15.29
N ALA A 26 0.72 -11.95 16.14
CA ALA A 26 2.02 -12.61 16.25
C ALA A 26 2.74 -12.75 14.89
N ARG A 27 2.50 -11.83 13.95
CA ARG A 27 3.05 -11.89 12.58
C ARG A 27 4.27 -11.02 12.41
N LEU A 28 5.27 -11.60 11.75
CA LEU A 28 6.44 -10.88 11.28
C LEU A 28 6.18 -10.44 9.84
N THR A 29 6.30 -9.13 9.60
CA THR A 29 6.24 -8.52 8.28
C THR A 29 7.48 -7.69 8.03
N GLY A 30 7.84 -7.47 6.77
CA GLY A 30 9.02 -6.68 6.44
C GLY A 30 9.15 -6.43 4.96
N GLN A 31 10.08 -5.56 4.64
CA GLN A 31 10.41 -5.19 3.27
C GLN A 31 11.91 -4.96 3.14
N LEU A 32 12.48 -5.49 2.09
CA LEU A 32 13.82 -5.17 1.60
C LEU A 32 13.66 -4.46 0.27
N GLY A 33 14.34 -3.33 0.09
CA GLY A 33 14.22 -2.51 -1.09
C GLY A 33 15.57 -2.00 -1.57
N LEU A 34 15.69 -1.85 -2.90
CA LEU A 34 16.76 -1.12 -3.56
C LEU A 34 16.13 0.04 -4.33
N VAL A 35 16.64 1.23 -4.14
CA VAL A 35 16.23 2.43 -4.88
C VAL A 35 17.44 2.97 -5.61
N ARG A 36 17.33 3.17 -6.90
CA ARG A 36 18.38 3.77 -7.73
C ARG A 36 17.84 5.00 -8.44
N GLU A 37 18.48 6.13 -8.16
CA GLU A 37 18.25 7.38 -8.90
C GLU A 37 19.05 7.38 -10.19
N ALA A 38 18.42 7.74 -11.32
CA ALA A 38 19.05 7.90 -12.60
C ALA A 38 18.57 9.21 -13.24
N PRO A 39 19.30 9.81 -14.19
CA PRO A 39 18.85 11.02 -14.87
C PRO A 39 17.49 10.88 -15.58
N SER A 40 17.15 9.67 -15.99
CA SER A 40 15.88 9.35 -16.65
C SER A 40 14.73 9.05 -15.71
N GLY A 41 15.00 8.92 -14.40
CA GLY A 41 13.99 8.58 -13.39
C GLY A 41 14.55 7.71 -12.27
N ARG A 42 13.65 7.23 -11.43
CA ARG A 42 13.94 6.42 -10.24
C ARG A 42 13.48 4.98 -10.45
N TRP A 43 14.38 4.05 -10.23
CA TRP A 43 14.06 2.62 -10.19
C TRP A 43 13.92 2.15 -8.74
N ARG A 44 12.96 1.27 -8.51
CA ARG A 44 12.74 0.62 -7.23
C ARG A 44 12.55 -0.88 -7.43
N LEU A 45 13.22 -1.67 -6.60
CA LEU A 45 13.05 -3.12 -6.49
C LEU A 45 12.80 -3.45 -5.04
N ASP A 46 11.70 -4.15 -4.77
CA ASP A 46 11.36 -4.55 -3.40
C ASP A 46 11.06 -6.06 -3.35
N ALA A 47 11.48 -6.69 -2.24
CA ALA A 47 10.94 -7.95 -1.77
C ALA A 47 10.22 -7.67 -0.45
N TYR A 48 9.00 -8.19 -0.29
CA TYR A 48 8.17 -7.86 0.87
C TYR A 48 7.30 -9.02 1.35
N ARG A 49 6.98 -8.94 2.62
CA ARG A 49 5.87 -9.65 3.26
C ARG A 49 5.14 -8.62 4.12
N SER A 50 3.93 -8.26 3.76
CA SER A 50 3.18 -7.18 4.40
C SER A 50 1.69 -7.43 4.38
N ILE A 51 0.99 -6.83 5.33
CA ILE A 51 -0.46 -6.69 5.25
C ILE A 51 -0.74 -5.59 4.23
N ALA A 52 -1.56 -5.90 3.24
CA ALA A 52 -1.97 -5.01 2.16
C ALA A 52 -3.49 -4.83 2.17
N GLU A 53 -3.94 -3.67 1.74
CA GLU A 53 -5.36 -3.38 1.55
C GLU A 53 -5.85 -3.96 0.21
N VAL A 54 -7.06 -4.51 0.20
CA VAL A 54 -7.68 -5.06 -1.02
C VAL A 54 -7.95 -3.94 -2.04
N GLU A 55 -8.24 -2.72 -1.55
CA GLU A 55 -8.49 -1.54 -2.38
C GLU A 55 -7.42 -0.45 -2.17
N PRO A 56 -6.18 -0.62 -2.65
CA PRO A 56 -5.07 0.28 -2.36
C PRO A 56 -5.24 1.69 -2.97
N PHE A 57 -6.17 1.87 -3.90
CA PHE A 57 -6.44 3.16 -4.52
C PHE A 57 -7.33 4.08 -3.67
N PHE A 58 -8.21 3.52 -2.87
CA PHE A 58 -9.03 4.29 -1.94
C PHE A 58 -8.30 4.36 -0.60
N LYS A 59 -7.57 5.45 -0.39
CA LYS A 59 -7.03 5.69 0.96
C LYS A 59 -8.19 5.96 1.91
N VAL A 60 -8.49 4.98 2.73
CA VAL A 60 -9.36 5.16 3.89
C VAL A 60 -8.83 6.36 4.69
N ASN A 61 -9.73 7.25 5.11
CA ASN A 61 -9.35 8.39 5.94
C ASN A 61 -8.72 7.85 7.24
N THR A 62 -7.40 7.89 7.32
CA THR A 62 -6.62 7.27 8.41
C THR A 62 -7.07 7.74 9.79
N PHE A 63 -7.41 9.04 9.94
CA PHE A 63 -7.88 9.56 11.22
C PHE A 63 -9.29 9.05 11.55
N GLY A 64 -10.21 9.14 10.59
CA GLY A 64 -11.59 8.64 10.78
C GLY A 64 -11.61 7.14 11.05
N ASN A 65 -10.85 6.36 10.31
CA ASN A 65 -10.74 4.92 10.51
C ASN A 65 -10.09 4.56 11.86
N THR A 66 -9.07 5.30 12.29
CA THR A 66 -8.48 5.13 13.63
C THR A 66 -9.51 5.40 14.72
N MET A 67 -10.31 6.46 14.59
CA MET A 67 -11.37 6.76 15.56
C MET A 67 -12.46 5.69 15.56
N ASN A 68 -12.88 5.22 14.38
CA ASN A 68 -13.83 4.12 14.25
C ASN A 68 -13.29 2.83 14.88
N GLY A 69 -12.01 2.49 14.62
CA GLY A 69 -11.37 1.32 15.21
C GLY A 69 -11.30 1.39 16.73
N VAL A 70 -10.98 2.55 17.30
CA VAL A 70 -10.83 2.74 18.75
C VAL A 70 -12.18 2.72 19.47
N PHE A 71 -13.19 3.43 18.96
CA PHE A 71 -14.46 3.66 19.66
C PHE A 71 -15.59 2.75 19.21
N ALA A 72 -15.63 2.38 17.94
CA ALA A 72 -16.69 1.58 17.36
C ALA A 72 -16.29 0.13 17.03
N ALA A 73 -15.03 -0.24 17.25
CA ALA A 73 -14.45 -1.52 16.82
C ALA A 73 -14.73 -1.80 15.33
N HIS A 74 -14.62 -0.78 14.49
CA HIS A 74 -14.89 -0.87 13.05
C HIS A 74 -13.69 -0.40 12.25
N ASP A 75 -13.26 -1.22 11.28
CA ASP A 75 -12.23 -0.89 10.30
C ASP A 75 -12.87 -0.95 8.91
N ASP A 76 -12.76 0.14 8.17
CA ASP A 76 -13.37 0.27 6.83
C ASP A 76 -12.51 -0.38 5.72
N ALA A 77 -11.34 -0.93 6.08
CA ALA A 77 -10.44 -1.55 5.13
C ALA A 77 -10.42 -3.07 5.24
N ASP A 78 -10.42 -3.72 4.11
CA ASP A 78 -10.21 -5.17 3.97
C ASP A 78 -8.73 -5.46 3.71
N TYR A 79 -8.19 -6.47 4.38
CA TYR A 79 -6.77 -6.75 4.36
C TYR A 79 -6.47 -8.17 3.89
N TYR A 80 -5.29 -8.33 3.29
CA TYR A 80 -4.70 -9.62 2.99
C TYR A 80 -3.19 -9.60 3.28
N LEU A 81 -2.61 -10.76 3.49
CA LEU A 81 -1.17 -10.93 3.58
C LEU A 81 -0.61 -11.09 2.17
N ALA A 82 0.24 -10.15 1.76
CA ALA A 82 0.97 -10.18 0.51
C ALA A 82 2.43 -10.56 0.76
N GLN A 83 2.94 -11.53 0.04
CA GLN A 83 4.35 -11.90 0.06
C GLN A 83 4.87 -12.01 -1.37
N GLY A 84 5.92 -11.24 -1.71
CA GLY A 84 6.41 -11.25 -3.08
C GLY A 84 7.45 -10.20 -3.38
N GLY A 85 7.48 -9.78 -4.63
CA GLY A 85 8.38 -8.75 -5.11
C GLY A 85 7.69 -7.78 -6.06
N ARG A 86 8.28 -6.60 -6.19
CA ARG A 86 7.86 -5.61 -7.16
C ARG A 86 9.04 -4.85 -7.73
N ILE A 87 8.89 -4.44 -8.97
CA ILE A 87 9.77 -3.49 -9.63
C ILE A 87 8.96 -2.26 -10.03
N GLY A 88 9.47 -1.08 -9.75
CA GLY A 88 8.85 0.19 -10.07
C GLY A 88 9.80 1.10 -10.84
N TYR A 89 9.21 1.96 -11.65
CA TYR A 89 9.91 3.03 -12.33
C TYR A 89 9.08 4.31 -12.25
N GLU A 90 9.71 5.39 -11.79
CA GLU A 90 9.11 6.72 -11.64
C GLU A 90 9.88 7.70 -12.48
N THR A 91 9.21 8.54 -13.28
CA THR A 91 9.85 9.56 -14.11
C THR A 91 8.95 10.76 -14.35
N SER A 92 9.57 11.92 -14.52
CA SER A 92 8.86 13.11 -14.98
C SER A 92 8.70 13.08 -16.50
N VAL A 93 7.46 13.16 -16.98
CA VAL A 93 7.10 13.10 -18.40
C VAL A 93 6.69 14.46 -18.96
N GLY A 94 7.09 15.55 -18.30
CA GLY A 94 6.79 16.92 -18.71
C GLY A 94 6.75 17.86 -17.51
N ARG A 95 6.24 19.07 -17.71
CA ARG A 95 6.16 20.07 -16.64
C ARG A 95 5.11 19.66 -15.61
N GLY A 96 5.58 19.17 -14.44
CA GLY A 96 4.72 18.83 -13.31
C GLY A 96 3.89 17.56 -13.51
N LEU A 97 4.28 16.69 -14.46
CA LEU A 97 3.70 15.37 -14.66
C LEU A 97 4.69 14.29 -14.20
N GLU A 98 4.22 13.36 -13.40
CA GLU A 98 4.97 12.20 -12.92
C GLU A 98 4.27 10.92 -13.36
N LEU A 99 5.01 10.07 -14.07
CA LEU A 99 4.59 8.74 -14.48
C LEU A 99 5.20 7.71 -13.55
N THR A 100 4.37 6.85 -12.98
CA THR A 100 4.80 5.68 -12.22
C THR A 100 4.33 4.41 -12.94
N LEU A 101 5.26 3.50 -13.19
CA LEU A 101 5.00 2.15 -13.70
C LEU A 101 5.46 1.14 -12.65
N GLN A 102 4.68 0.12 -12.40
CA GLN A 102 5.03 -0.93 -11.45
C GLN A 102 4.57 -2.28 -11.98
N ALA A 103 5.44 -3.29 -11.84
CA ALA A 103 5.05 -4.69 -11.95
C ALA A 103 5.27 -5.36 -10.59
N ARG A 104 4.37 -6.28 -10.22
CA ARG A 104 4.45 -7.06 -8.98
C ARG A 104 4.11 -8.51 -9.24
N PHE A 105 4.69 -9.37 -8.43
CA PHE A 105 4.31 -10.77 -8.30
C PHE A 105 4.20 -11.06 -6.80
N GLU A 106 3.11 -11.66 -6.40
CA GLU A 106 2.85 -11.90 -4.98
C GLU A 106 1.98 -13.12 -4.75
N ASP A 107 2.23 -13.80 -3.66
CA ASP A 107 1.34 -14.77 -3.04
C ASP A 107 0.41 -14.02 -2.10
N GLN A 108 -0.90 -14.20 -2.26
CA GLN A 108 -1.94 -13.57 -1.46
C GLN A 108 -2.58 -14.61 -0.54
N GLN A 109 -2.72 -14.25 0.74
CA GLN A 109 -3.33 -15.10 1.74
C GLN A 109 -4.35 -14.31 2.56
N SER A 110 -5.47 -14.92 2.88
CA SER A 110 -6.48 -14.32 3.74
C SER A 110 -5.93 -14.07 5.15
N VAL A 111 -6.35 -12.99 5.76
CA VAL A 111 -5.97 -12.62 7.12
C VAL A 111 -7.19 -12.70 8.02
N VAL A 112 -7.10 -13.50 9.07
CA VAL A 112 -8.09 -13.49 10.15
C VAL A 112 -7.70 -12.39 11.12
N THR A 113 -8.65 -11.51 11.46
CA THR A 113 -8.47 -10.43 12.42
C THR A 113 -9.03 -10.86 13.75
N ASP A 114 -8.14 -11.07 14.74
CA ASP A 114 -8.51 -11.34 16.14
C ASP A 114 -8.34 -10.08 17.00
N ALA A 115 -8.35 -8.90 16.40
CA ALA A 115 -8.20 -7.64 17.12
C ALA A 115 -9.46 -7.30 17.91
N ARG A 116 -9.28 -6.72 19.10
CA ARG A 116 -10.36 -6.23 19.95
C ARG A 116 -10.08 -4.79 20.36
N SER A 117 -11.13 -3.96 20.36
CA SER A 117 -11.06 -2.61 20.89
C SER A 117 -11.39 -2.61 22.38
N ALA A 118 -10.37 -2.43 23.21
CA ALA A 118 -10.56 -2.33 24.67
C ALA A 118 -11.43 -1.13 25.08
N ILE A 119 -11.43 -0.05 24.30
CA ILE A 119 -12.24 1.14 24.59
C ILE A 119 -13.70 0.88 24.25
N ASN A 120 -13.99 0.27 23.10
CA ASN A 120 -15.35 -0.11 22.73
C ASN A 120 -15.95 -1.10 23.76
N ASP A 121 -15.16 -2.08 24.20
CA ASP A 121 -15.55 -3.04 25.24
C ASP A 121 -15.86 -2.32 26.58
N LEU A 122 -15.02 -1.37 26.99
CA LEU A 122 -15.23 -0.55 28.20
C LEU A 122 -16.51 0.31 28.12
N LEU A 123 -16.89 0.73 26.91
CA LEU A 123 -18.10 1.52 26.68
C LEU A 123 -19.37 0.69 26.51
N GLY A 124 -19.27 -0.64 26.66
CA GLY A 124 -20.40 -1.58 26.61
C GLY A 124 -20.66 -2.17 25.23
N GLY A 125 -19.75 -2.01 24.28
CA GLY A 125 -19.76 -2.73 23.01
C GLY A 125 -19.20 -4.14 23.14
N SER A 126 -19.20 -4.92 22.03
CA SER A 126 -18.56 -6.26 22.03
C SER A 126 -17.04 -6.19 22.03
N GLY A 127 -16.48 -5.06 21.61
CA GLY A 127 -15.06 -4.88 21.39
C GLY A 127 -14.52 -5.60 20.13
N ASP A 128 -15.33 -6.46 19.51
CA ASP A 128 -14.89 -7.29 18.39
C ASP A 128 -14.96 -6.51 17.06
N PHE A 129 -13.91 -6.62 16.26
CA PHE A 129 -13.89 -6.08 14.90
C PHE A 129 -14.67 -7.00 13.95
N PRO A 130 -15.24 -6.45 12.85
CA PRO A 130 -15.82 -7.25 11.79
C PRO A 130 -14.80 -8.26 11.25
N VAL A 131 -15.31 -9.40 10.83
CA VAL A 131 -14.45 -10.42 10.19
C VAL A 131 -13.95 -9.86 8.86
N ASN A 132 -12.63 -9.88 8.70
CA ASN A 132 -12.00 -9.51 7.43
C ASN A 132 -12.41 -10.51 6.34
N PRO A 133 -12.96 -10.07 5.20
CA PRO A 133 -13.42 -10.98 4.16
C PRO A 133 -12.24 -11.77 3.57
N ALA A 134 -12.50 -13.01 3.22
CA ALA A 134 -11.50 -13.85 2.58
C ALA A 134 -11.19 -13.32 1.16
N VAL A 135 -9.92 -13.22 0.82
CA VAL A 135 -9.47 -12.95 -0.55
C VAL A 135 -9.29 -14.24 -1.32
N THR A 136 -9.24 -14.17 -2.65
CA THR A 136 -8.78 -15.29 -3.46
C THR A 136 -7.30 -15.51 -3.17
N GLU A 137 -6.98 -16.65 -2.57
CA GLU A 137 -5.61 -17.02 -2.25
C GLU A 137 -4.88 -17.54 -3.48
N GLY A 138 -3.55 -17.42 -3.47
CA GLY A 138 -2.67 -17.95 -4.52
C GLY A 138 -1.74 -16.90 -5.10
N PHE A 139 -1.13 -17.26 -6.21
CA PHE A 139 -0.10 -16.46 -6.86
C PHE A 139 -0.71 -15.50 -7.90
N PHE A 140 -0.32 -14.25 -7.83
CA PHE A 140 -0.78 -13.19 -8.71
C PHE A 140 0.37 -12.41 -9.32
N VAL A 141 0.18 -11.98 -10.56
CA VAL A 141 1.05 -11.04 -11.28
C VAL A 141 0.24 -9.81 -11.61
N GLY A 142 0.75 -8.64 -11.25
CA GLY A 142 0.06 -7.37 -11.47
C GLY A 142 0.95 -6.34 -12.15
N VAL A 143 0.33 -5.49 -12.94
CA VAL A 143 0.93 -4.28 -13.50
C VAL A 143 0.07 -3.08 -13.17
N THR A 144 0.74 -2.00 -12.76
CA THR A 144 0.10 -0.72 -12.44
C THR A 144 0.78 0.39 -13.21
N ALA A 145 -0.01 1.28 -13.78
CA ALA A 145 0.46 2.53 -14.36
C ALA A 145 -0.32 3.69 -13.75
N SER A 146 0.36 4.75 -13.32
CA SER A 146 -0.31 5.96 -12.86
C SER A 146 0.38 7.21 -13.36
N LEU A 147 -0.41 8.25 -13.61
CA LEU A 147 0.03 9.58 -13.98
C LEU A 147 -0.51 10.55 -12.94
N GLU A 148 0.36 11.39 -12.42
CA GLU A 148 0.03 12.41 -11.42
C GLU A 148 0.47 13.79 -11.92
N GLY A 149 -0.31 14.82 -11.60
CA GLY A 149 0.00 16.18 -11.99
C GLY A 149 -0.63 17.20 -11.05
N VAL A 150 -0.25 18.47 -11.26
CA VAL A 150 -0.74 19.60 -10.50
C VAL A 150 -1.70 20.42 -11.36
N VAL A 151 -2.82 20.86 -10.78
CA VAL A 151 -3.76 21.77 -11.40
C VAL A 151 -4.19 22.85 -10.38
N GLY A 152 -3.82 24.10 -10.63
CA GLY A 152 -4.07 25.17 -9.66
C GLY A 152 -3.41 24.89 -8.30
N THR A 153 -4.21 24.85 -7.24
CA THR A 153 -3.77 24.52 -5.87
C THR A 153 -3.99 23.04 -5.51
N GLY A 154 -4.39 22.20 -6.49
CA GLY A 154 -4.69 20.81 -6.28
C GLY A 154 -3.77 19.87 -7.05
N ASN A 155 -3.85 18.60 -6.70
CA ASN A 155 -3.20 17.51 -7.40
C ASN A 155 -4.26 16.58 -7.98
N TRP A 156 -3.99 16.04 -9.15
CA TRP A 156 -4.79 14.98 -9.75
C TRP A 156 -3.95 13.75 -9.99
N ARG A 157 -4.57 12.58 -9.94
CA ARG A 157 -3.96 11.29 -10.27
C ARG A 157 -4.95 10.46 -11.06
N ILE A 158 -4.47 9.83 -12.10
CA ILE A 158 -5.18 8.75 -12.79
C ILE A 158 -4.32 7.51 -12.79
N GLY A 159 -4.93 6.34 -12.72
CA GLY A 159 -4.20 5.09 -12.71
C GLY A 159 -5.03 3.93 -13.22
N ALA A 160 -4.34 2.91 -13.66
CA ALA A 160 -4.91 1.63 -14.05
C ALA A 160 -4.05 0.49 -13.49
N GLU A 161 -4.71 -0.57 -13.08
CA GLU A 161 -4.08 -1.81 -12.62
C GLU A 161 -4.70 -2.99 -13.34
N GLY A 162 -3.85 -3.93 -13.77
CA GLY A 162 -4.26 -5.26 -14.19
C GLY A 162 -3.63 -6.29 -13.26
N LEU A 163 -4.41 -7.24 -12.77
CA LEU A 163 -3.99 -8.32 -11.90
C LEU A 163 -4.49 -9.64 -12.47
N GLY A 164 -3.60 -10.61 -12.67
CA GLY A 164 -3.91 -11.95 -13.15
C GLY A 164 -3.32 -13.01 -12.23
N GLY A 165 -4.04 -14.10 -11.99
CA GLY A 165 -3.62 -15.19 -11.12
C GLY A 165 -4.58 -16.37 -11.15
N GLU A 166 -4.46 -17.26 -10.18
CA GLU A 166 -5.28 -18.50 -10.10
C GLU A 166 -6.79 -18.22 -10.01
N GLY A 167 -7.18 -17.07 -9.44
CA GLY A 167 -8.57 -16.62 -9.34
C GLY A 167 -9.14 -15.96 -10.60
N GLY A 168 -8.34 -15.84 -11.67
CA GLY A 168 -8.73 -15.15 -12.90
C GLY A 168 -7.97 -13.83 -13.11
N THR A 169 -8.54 -12.97 -13.95
CA THR A 169 -7.95 -11.65 -14.26
C THR A 169 -8.91 -10.56 -13.87
N THR A 170 -8.40 -9.53 -13.23
CA THR A 170 -9.17 -8.33 -12.87
C THR A 170 -8.43 -7.07 -13.34
N GLY A 171 -9.20 -6.03 -13.67
CA GLY A 171 -8.67 -4.72 -14.01
C GLY A 171 -9.37 -3.65 -13.18
N ARG A 172 -8.62 -2.64 -12.75
CA ARG A 172 -9.12 -1.48 -12.00
C ARG A 172 -8.66 -0.20 -12.65
N PHE A 173 -9.51 0.81 -12.58
CA PHE A 173 -9.19 2.16 -13.00
C PHE A 173 -9.50 3.13 -11.86
N MET A 174 -8.64 4.12 -11.67
CA MET A 174 -8.79 5.15 -10.65
C MET A 174 -8.60 6.54 -11.25
N ALA A 175 -9.41 7.50 -10.80
CA ALA A 175 -9.17 8.92 -10.99
C ALA A 175 -9.40 9.64 -9.65
N GLU A 176 -8.45 10.46 -9.25
CA GLU A 176 -8.49 11.21 -8.00
C GLU A 176 -8.16 12.68 -8.27
N LEU A 177 -8.94 13.59 -7.69
CA LEU A 177 -8.64 15.02 -7.63
C LEU A 177 -8.63 15.45 -6.17
N ARG A 178 -7.52 16.01 -5.74
CA ARG A 178 -7.37 16.61 -4.41
C ARG A 178 -7.16 18.10 -4.54
N GLN A 179 -8.03 18.88 -3.94
CA GLN A 179 -7.91 20.35 -3.90
C GLN A 179 -7.75 20.82 -2.46
N ARG A 180 -6.81 21.73 -2.22
CA ARG A 180 -6.74 22.43 -0.94
C ARG A 180 -7.82 23.50 -0.90
N VAL A 181 -8.78 23.35 0.00
CA VAL A 181 -9.93 24.26 0.14
C VAL A 181 -9.58 25.48 1.01
N PHE A 182 -8.54 25.35 1.87
CA PHE A 182 -8.05 26.44 2.70
C PHE A 182 -6.53 26.52 2.57
N GLY A 183 -6.08 27.64 1.97
CA GLY A 183 -4.68 28.01 2.01
C GLY A 183 -4.42 28.83 3.27
N THR A 184 -3.54 28.43 4.10
CA THR A 184 -2.80 29.30 5.04
C THR A 184 -1.36 29.31 4.58
#